data_36a57d083906dd31e85873d8076e4095
#
_entry.id   36a57d083906dd31e85873d8076e4095
#
_cell.length_a   1.000
_cell.length_b   1.000
_cell.length_c   1.000
_cell.angle_alpha   90.00
_cell.angle_beta   90.00
_cell.angle_gamma   90.00
#
_symmetry.space_group_name_H-M   'P 1'
#
loop_
_entity.id
_entity.type
_entity.pdbx_description
1 polymer ?
#
loop_
_entity_poly.entity_id
_entity_poly.type
_entity_poly.pdbx_seq_one_letter_code
_entity_poly.pdbx_strand_id
1 'polypeptide(L)'
;MAYNNTDQAKAAMMLNVCTLDDKYDRLMAAVLRLASIDYIKARRKYNRKLLTEEELKKERRIYMNCIENWTPFTFDIMNPEYMVRECDRIAESKINVDRMAR
;
A
#
# COMPACT_ATOMS: atom_id res chain seq x y z
N MET A 1 18.52 5.38 4.45
CA MET A 1 18.59 3.96 4.80
C MET A 1 17.96 3.12 3.71
N ALA A 2 18.64 2.08 3.33
CA ALA A 2 18.09 1.17 2.34
C ALA A 2 17.21 0.12 3.02
N TYR A 3 16.11 -0.25 2.37
CA TYR A 3 15.32 -1.41 2.77
C TYR A 3 16.00 -2.67 2.25
N ASN A 4 15.88 -3.76 2.97
CA ASN A 4 16.43 -5.02 2.51
C ASN A 4 15.57 -5.60 1.38
N ASN A 5 16.14 -6.54 0.63
CA ASN A 5 15.44 -7.15 -0.50
C ASN A 5 14.19 -7.92 -0.08
N THR A 6 14.15 -8.42 1.16
CA THR A 6 13.00 -9.17 1.69
C THR A 6 11.78 -8.26 1.82
N ASP A 7 11.95 -7.05 2.37
CA ASP A 7 10.83 -6.10 2.51
C ASP A 7 10.32 -5.65 1.14
N GLN A 8 11.23 -5.42 0.21
CA GLN A 8 10.87 -5.04 -1.14
C GLN A 8 10.10 -6.15 -1.85
N ALA A 9 10.54 -7.41 -1.69
CA ALA A 9 9.85 -8.56 -2.26
C ALA A 9 8.46 -8.74 -1.66
N LYS A 10 8.31 -8.59 -0.35
CA LYS A 10 7.01 -8.68 0.33
C LYS A 10 6.04 -7.62 -0.19
N ALA A 11 6.51 -6.38 -0.34
CA ALA A 11 5.69 -5.30 -0.87
C ALA A 11 5.21 -5.61 -2.29
N ALA A 12 6.10 -6.11 -3.15
CA ALA A 12 5.77 -6.48 -4.52
C ALA A 12 4.75 -7.62 -4.57
N MET A 13 4.92 -8.65 -3.75
CA MET A 13 3.99 -9.78 -3.67
C MET A 13 2.61 -9.33 -3.18
N MET A 14 2.57 -8.45 -2.20
CA MET A 14 1.29 -7.95 -1.68
C MET A 14 0.54 -7.15 -2.74
N LEU A 15 1.24 -6.38 -3.56
CA LEU A 15 0.63 -5.64 -4.67
C LEU A 15 0.22 -6.56 -5.82
N ASN A 16 0.80 -7.76 -5.90
CA ASN A 16 0.44 -8.78 -6.88
C ASN A 16 -0.26 -9.96 -6.20
N VAL A 17 -1.52 -9.78 -5.88
CA VAL A 17 -2.33 -10.76 -5.13
C VAL A 17 -2.36 -12.14 -5.78
N CYS A 18 -2.25 -12.21 -7.11
CA CYS A 18 -2.34 -13.47 -7.86
C CYS A 18 -1.20 -14.45 -7.57
N THR A 19 -0.09 -13.99 -6.95
CA THR A 19 1.05 -14.86 -6.63
C THR A 19 0.90 -15.58 -5.29
N LEU A 20 -0.16 -15.29 -4.51
CA LEU A 20 -0.38 -15.90 -3.20
C LEU A 20 -1.23 -17.15 -3.34
N ASP A 21 -0.79 -18.24 -2.67
CA ASP A 21 -1.47 -19.54 -2.74
C ASP A 21 -2.63 -19.67 -1.75
N ASP A 22 -2.50 -19.10 -0.57
CA ASP A 22 -3.51 -19.19 0.48
C ASP A 22 -4.67 -18.23 0.22
N LYS A 23 -5.91 -18.73 0.37
CA LYS A 23 -7.11 -17.91 0.12
C LYS A 23 -7.26 -16.76 1.09
N TYR A 24 -6.92 -16.97 2.36
CA TYR A 24 -7.00 -15.91 3.36
C TYR A 24 -5.94 -14.85 3.09
N ASP A 25 -4.73 -15.29 2.76
CA ASP A 25 -3.67 -14.36 2.41
C ASP A 25 -4.02 -13.55 1.18
N ARG A 26 -4.64 -14.18 0.18
CA ARG A 26 -5.12 -13.45 -1.00
C ARG A 26 -6.19 -12.43 -0.66
N LEU A 27 -7.12 -12.79 0.24
CA LEU A 27 -8.15 -11.85 0.69
C LEU A 27 -7.54 -10.67 1.43
N MET A 28 -6.65 -10.96 2.40
CA MET A 28 -6.00 -9.92 3.18
C MET A 28 -5.15 -9.02 2.28
N ALA A 29 -4.40 -9.61 1.35
CA ALA A 29 -3.60 -8.85 0.40
C ALA A 29 -4.48 -8.01 -0.54
N ALA A 30 -5.65 -8.50 -0.92
CA ALA A 30 -6.58 -7.75 -1.75
C ALA A 30 -7.10 -6.51 -1.02
N VAL A 31 -7.41 -6.65 0.28
CA VAL A 31 -7.83 -5.50 1.10
C VAL A 31 -6.71 -4.47 1.20
N LEU A 32 -5.48 -4.91 1.47
CA LEU A 32 -4.33 -4.02 1.54
C LEU A 32 -4.01 -3.36 0.21
N ARG A 33 -4.19 -4.10 -0.89
CA ARG A 33 -4.00 -3.54 -2.23
C ARG A 33 -4.96 -2.40 -2.49
N LEU A 34 -6.24 -2.59 -2.18
CA LEU A 34 -7.24 -1.53 -2.34
C LEU A 34 -6.95 -0.35 -1.43
N ALA A 35 -6.55 -0.60 -0.18
CA ALA A 35 -6.15 0.44 0.74
C ALA A 35 -4.94 1.22 0.21
N SER A 36 -3.98 0.52 -0.38
CA SER A 36 -2.79 1.14 -0.99
C SER A 36 -3.17 2.05 -2.16
N ILE A 37 -4.09 1.59 -3.01
CA ILE A 37 -4.59 2.37 -4.14
C ILE A 37 -5.30 3.63 -3.64
N ASP A 38 -6.14 3.49 -2.62
CA ASP A 38 -6.85 4.64 -2.04
C ASP A 38 -5.87 5.67 -1.47
N TYR A 39 -4.84 5.21 -0.76
CA TYR A 39 -3.82 6.10 -0.24
C TYR A 39 -3.03 6.79 -1.35
N ILE A 40 -2.65 6.05 -2.40
CA ILE A 40 -1.95 6.63 -3.57
C ILE A 40 -2.80 7.74 -4.21
N LYS A 41 -4.09 7.50 -4.38
CA LYS A 41 -5.01 8.48 -4.94
C LYS A 41 -5.11 9.72 -4.05
N ALA A 42 -5.17 9.53 -2.73
CA ALA A 42 -5.19 10.64 -1.77
C ALA A 42 -3.91 11.46 -1.84
N ARG A 43 -2.75 10.78 -1.92
CA ARG A 43 -1.46 11.46 -2.05
C ARG A 43 -1.37 12.26 -3.35
N ARG A 44 -1.90 11.73 -4.46
CA ARG A 44 -1.97 12.45 -5.74
C ARG A 44 -2.84 13.69 -5.64
N LYS A 45 -3.98 13.59 -4.94
CA LYS A 45 -4.84 14.76 -4.69
C LYS A 45 -4.10 15.82 -3.87
N TYR A 46 -3.38 15.39 -2.85
CA TYR A 46 -2.56 16.30 -2.06
C TYR A 46 -1.52 17.02 -2.92
N ASN A 47 -0.84 16.28 -3.80
CA ASN A 47 0.17 16.85 -4.69
C ASN A 47 -0.45 17.89 -5.65
N ARG A 48 -1.73 17.77 -5.97
CA ARG A 48 -2.49 18.72 -6.79
C ARG A 48 -3.18 19.81 -5.98
N LYS A 49 -2.92 19.86 -4.67
CA LYS A 49 -3.54 20.82 -3.74
C LYS A 49 -5.06 20.66 -3.61
N LEU A 50 -5.56 19.47 -3.86
CA LEU A 50 -6.98 19.13 -3.71
C LEU A 50 -7.29 18.51 -2.35
N LEU A 51 -6.28 18.29 -1.53
CA LEU A 51 -6.40 17.70 -0.21
C LEU A 51 -5.49 18.48 0.74
N THR A 52 -5.95 18.73 1.96
CA THR A 52 -5.13 19.41 2.97
C THR A 52 -4.11 18.43 3.57
N GLU A 53 -3.08 18.98 4.21
CA GLU A 53 -2.08 18.17 4.90
C GLU A 53 -2.71 17.33 6.02
N GLU A 54 -3.68 17.88 6.74
CA GLU A 54 -4.38 17.16 7.81
C GLU A 54 -5.21 16.01 7.26
N GLU A 55 -5.89 16.22 6.14
CA GLU A 55 -6.63 15.16 5.46
C GLU A 55 -5.70 14.06 5.00
N LEU A 56 -4.53 14.41 4.47
CA LEU A 56 -3.53 13.41 4.06
C LEU A 56 -3.01 12.63 5.25
N LYS A 57 -2.74 13.28 6.38
CA LYS A 57 -2.33 12.60 7.61
C LYS A 57 -3.37 11.60 8.08
N LYS A 58 -4.65 11.96 7.96
CA LYS A 58 -5.75 11.06 8.30
C LYS A 58 -5.77 9.84 7.39
N GLU A 59 -5.63 10.03 6.08
CA GLU A 59 -5.58 8.94 5.11
C GLU A 59 -4.38 8.02 5.36
N ARG A 60 -3.23 8.60 5.69
CA ARG A 60 -2.03 7.83 6.03
C ARG A 60 -2.27 6.96 7.27
N ARG A 61 -2.93 7.51 8.29
CA ARG A 61 -3.22 6.78 9.52
C ARG A 61 -4.16 5.61 9.25
N ILE A 62 -5.20 5.83 8.44
CA ILE A 62 -6.13 4.78 8.04
C ILE A 62 -5.38 3.65 7.32
N TYR A 63 -4.51 4.01 6.41
CA TYR A 63 -3.71 3.05 5.66
C TYR A 63 -2.79 2.24 6.58
N MET A 64 -2.07 2.91 7.48
CA MET A 64 -1.15 2.24 8.41
C MET A 64 -1.91 1.28 9.33
N ASN A 65 -3.09 1.66 9.81
CA ASN A 65 -3.94 0.78 10.61
C ASN A 65 -4.39 -0.43 9.79
N CYS A 66 -4.68 -0.24 8.51
CA CYS A 66 -5.04 -1.32 7.62
C CYS A 66 -3.90 -2.33 7.48
N ILE A 67 -2.67 -1.85 7.31
CA ILE A 67 -1.49 -2.72 7.24
C ILE A 67 -1.35 -3.56 8.51
N GLU A 68 -1.51 -2.96 9.66
CA GLU A 68 -1.38 -3.66 10.94
C GLU A 68 -2.41 -4.76 11.12
N ASN A 69 -3.63 -4.57 10.60
CA ASN A 69 -4.75 -5.48 10.82
C ASN A 69 -4.93 -6.51 9.70
N TRP A 70 -4.44 -6.23 8.49
CA TRP A 70 -4.73 -7.03 7.31
C TRP A 70 -3.49 -7.59 6.62
N THR A 71 -2.34 -7.60 7.30
CA THR A 71 -1.13 -8.24 6.75
C THR A 71 -1.35 -9.75 6.63
N PRO A 72 -1.11 -10.35 5.45
CA PRO A 72 -1.25 -11.80 5.27
C PRO A 72 -0.40 -12.61 6.25
N PHE A 73 -0.91 -13.76 6.67
CA PHE A 73 -0.23 -14.61 7.65
C PHE A 73 1.09 -15.20 7.14
N THR A 74 1.22 -15.37 5.82
CA THR A 74 2.48 -15.83 5.22
C THR A 74 3.59 -14.79 5.28
N PHE A 75 3.23 -13.54 5.53
CA PHE A 75 4.21 -12.48 5.73
C PHE A 75 4.49 -12.32 7.21
N ASP A 76 5.75 -12.08 7.53
CA ASP A 76 6.09 -11.59 8.86
C ASP A 76 5.56 -10.17 9.04
N ILE A 77 6.03 -9.47 10.02
CA ILE A 77 5.58 -8.09 10.24
C ILE A 77 5.91 -7.23 9.02
N MET A 78 4.89 -6.63 8.41
CA MET A 78 5.09 -5.62 7.38
C MET A 78 5.42 -4.29 8.05
N ASN A 79 6.37 -3.55 7.48
CA ASN A 79 6.72 -2.23 7.97
C ASN A 79 5.75 -1.21 7.35
N PRO A 80 4.81 -0.62 8.14
CA PRO A 80 3.85 0.33 7.59
C PRO A 80 4.50 1.57 6.98
N GLU A 81 5.59 2.06 7.58
CA GLU A 81 6.30 3.22 7.06
C GLU A 81 6.91 2.95 5.69
N TYR A 82 7.45 1.74 5.49
CA TYR A 82 7.96 1.36 4.19
C TYR A 82 6.85 1.33 3.13
N MET A 83 5.70 0.78 3.50
CA MET A 83 4.56 0.72 2.58
C MET A 83 4.06 2.11 2.22
N VAL A 84 4.01 3.02 3.19
CA VAL A 84 3.64 4.42 2.93
C VAL A 84 4.63 5.08 1.95
N ARG A 85 5.92 4.88 2.17
CA ARG A 85 6.95 5.45 1.28
C ARG A 85 6.85 4.89 -0.13
N GLU A 86 6.59 3.59 -0.26
CA GLU A 86 6.42 2.96 -1.57
C GLU A 86 5.19 3.53 -2.29
N CYS A 87 4.09 3.73 -1.57
CA CYS A 87 2.91 4.37 -2.14
C CYS A 87 3.17 5.82 -2.54
N ASP A 88 3.92 6.56 -1.72
CA ASP A 88 4.30 7.93 -2.06
C ASP A 88 5.15 7.96 -3.34
N ARG A 89 6.06 7.01 -3.49
CA ARG A 89 6.88 6.87 -4.71
C ARG A 89 6.00 6.61 -5.94
N ILE A 90 5.03 5.69 -5.81
CA ILE A 90 4.10 5.39 -6.89
C ILE A 90 3.23 6.61 -7.22
N ALA A 91 2.81 7.36 -6.21
CA ALA A 91 2.01 8.56 -6.40
C ALA A 91 2.73 9.63 -7.25
N GLU A 92 4.05 9.70 -7.13
CA GLU A 92 4.87 10.62 -7.92
C GLU A 92 5.15 10.10 -9.33
N SER A 93 4.89 8.82 -9.58
CA SER A 93 5.07 8.19 -10.88
C SER A 93 3.83 8.41 -11.77
N LYS A 94 3.91 7.93 -13.03
CA LYS A 94 2.78 7.95 -13.96
C LYS A 94 2.05 6.62 -14.01
N ILE A 95 2.27 5.74 -13.05
CA ILE A 95 1.64 4.42 -13.01
C ILE A 95 0.12 4.59 -12.87
N ASN A 96 -0.62 3.89 -13.71
CA ASN A 96 -2.09 3.88 -13.63
C ASN A 96 -2.52 2.90 -12.54
N VAL A 97 -2.89 3.43 -11.36
CA VAL A 97 -3.27 2.60 -10.22
C VAL A 97 -4.62 1.90 -10.42
N ASP A 98 -5.47 2.39 -11.31
CA ASP A 98 -6.74 1.72 -11.60
C ASP A 98 -6.53 0.36 -12.26
N ARG A 99 -5.43 0.18 -13.00
CA ARG A 99 -5.05 -1.12 -13.55
C ARG A 99 -4.59 -2.09 -12.47
N MET A 100 -4.07 -1.59 -11.37
CA MET A 100 -3.64 -2.42 -10.25
C MET A 100 -4.82 -3.08 -9.53
N ALA A 101 -6.02 -2.50 -9.64
CA ALA A 101 -7.23 -3.00 -8.99
C ALA A 101 -7.89 -4.15 -9.78
N ARG A 102 -7.42 -4.46 -10.97
CA ARG A 102 -8.00 -5.49 -11.85
C ARG A 102 -7.33 -6.84 -11.70
#